data_7c25a8ac4d2156e9b8ed29f6e5601111
#
_entry.id   7c25a8ac4d2156e9b8ed29f6e5601111
#
_cell.length_a   1.000
_cell.length_b   1.000
_cell.length_c   1.000
_cell.angle_alpha   90.00
_cell.angle_beta   90.00
_cell.angle_gamma   90.00
#
_symmetry.space_group_name_H-M   'P 1'
#
loop_
_entity.id
_entity.type
_entity.pdbx_description
1 polymer ?
#
loop_
_entity_poly.entity_id
_entity_poly.type
_entity_poly.pdbx_seq_one_letter_code
_entity_poly.pdbx_strand_id
1 'polypeptide(L)'
;MVIALDKRMMGLVLTCGAVVVTATLALTPVAGAQPVAPAAPNGVTLTHPLTDNSALRLPAAANAARDAKAARSLDYSQQVQQNDEWCWAADGASIEQFHGASTSQDQFCAAGKGTTAGNCPNQAAQIGEIVNGFRGTGFSASSAGGAVSFSTITQQIDAGNPALTGIYWTSGGGHAEVIYGYDAGNQSMDVGDPWPTYQRYRTQSYNDYLRNSEFTWGDTVVGITGGR
;
A
#
# COMPACT_ATOMS: atom_id res chain seq x y z
N MET A 1 24.31 -35.38 20.00
CA MET A 1 23.38 -34.42 20.62
C MET A 1 22.97 -33.45 19.54
N VAL A 2 21.85 -33.73 18.90
CA VAL A 2 21.35 -32.98 17.72
C VAL A 2 20.42 -31.90 18.25
N ILE A 3 20.77 -30.63 18.04
CA ILE A 3 19.93 -29.50 18.41
C ILE A 3 18.98 -29.26 17.24
N ALA A 4 17.68 -29.46 17.48
CA ALA A 4 16.62 -29.17 16.54
C ALA A 4 16.51 -27.65 16.34
N LEU A 5 16.69 -27.17 15.09
CA LEU A 5 16.44 -25.77 14.71
C LEU A 5 14.93 -25.54 14.66
N ASP A 6 14.43 -24.65 15.51
CA ASP A 6 13.04 -24.21 15.55
C ASP A 6 12.72 -23.36 14.30
N LYS A 7 11.79 -23.84 13.47
CA LYS A 7 11.38 -23.24 12.18
C LYS A 7 10.35 -22.10 12.35
N ARG A 8 10.50 -21.23 13.31
CA ARG A 8 9.56 -20.12 13.52
C ARG A 8 10.25 -18.78 13.51
N MET A 9 10.65 -18.31 12.33
CA MET A 9 10.85 -16.90 12.01
C MET A 9 11.41 -16.76 10.59
N MET A 10 10.66 -17.18 9.58
CA MET A 10 10.92 -16.70 8.22
C MET A 10 10.24 -15.35 8.07
N GLY A 11 10.91 -14.28 8.48
CA GLY A 11 10.54 -12.95 8.07
C GLY A 11 10.70 -12.84 6.55
N LEU A 12 9.65 -12.42 5.87
CA LEU A 12 9.64 -12.23 4.43
C LEU A 12 10.49 -11.00 4.08
N VAL A 13 11.46 -11.15 3.20
CA VAL A 13 12.37 -10.06 2.76
C VAL A 13 11.79 -9.40 1.52
N LEU A 14 11.62 -8.06 1.54
CA LEU A 14 11.30 -7.28 0.35
C LEU A 14 12.53 -7.17 -0.55
N THR A 15 12.53 -7.83 -1.71
CA THR A 15 13.56 -7.69 -2.74
C THR A 15 13.03 -6.83 -3.88
N CYS A 16 13.76 -5.79 -4.28
CA CYS A 16 13.38 -4.88 -5.36
C CYS A 16 13.68 -5.43 -6.77
N GLY A 17 13.76 -6.74 -6.93
CA GLY A 17 14.10 -7.37 -8.21
C GLY A 17 12.89 -7.59 -9.12
N ALA A 18 12.89 -6.99 -10.31
CA ALA A 18 11.97 -7.35 -11.39
C ALA A 18 12.54 -8.56 -12.16
N VAL A 19 11.90 -9.72 -12.05
CA VAL A 19 12.23 -10.87 -12.91
C VAL A 19 11.45 -10.73 -14.22
N VAL A 20 12.14 -10.44 -15.31
CA VAL A 20 11.56 -10.50 -16.67
C VAL A 20 11.48 -11.96 -17.09
N VAL A 21 10.32 -12.58 -16.97
CA VAL A 21 10.04 -13.89 -17.54
C VAL A 21 9.23 -13.72 -18.83
N THR A 22 9.87 -13.87 -19.97
CA THR A 22 9.18 -14.03 -21.25
C THR A 22 8.77 -15.49 -21.42
N ALA A 23 7.52 -15.82 -21.05
CA ALA A 23 6.91 -17.10 -21.38
C ALA A 23 5.68 -16.88 -22.26
N THR A 24 5.82 -17.18 -23.54
CA THR A 24 4.70 -17.34 -24.47
C THR A 24 4.10 -18.73 -24.32
N LEU A 25 2.94 -18.82 -23.67
CA LEU A 25 2.12 -20.03 -23.67
C LEU A 25 0.70 -19.66 -24.09
N ALA A 26 0.32 -20.15 -25.26
CA ALA A 26 -1.04 -20.13 -25.73
C ALA A 26 -1.88 -21.16 -24.97
N LEU A 27 -2.96 -20.74 -24.31
CA LEU A 27 -3.94 -21.62 -23.68
C LEU A 27 -5.32 -21.38 -24.29
N THR A 28 -5.89 -22.46 -24.82
CA THR A 28 -7.27 -22.55 -25.32
C THR A 28 -8.28 -22.50 -24.16
N PRO A 29 -9.46 -21.88 -24.33
CA PRO A 29 -10.47 -21.81 -23.28
C PRO A 29 -11.25 -23.13 -23.14
N VAL A 30 -11.28 -23.70 -21.94
CA VAL A 30 -12.22 -24.76 -21.55
C VAL A 30 -13.45 -24.11 -20.93
N ALA A 31 -14.62 -24.38 -21.53
CA ALA A 31 -15.91 -24.00 -20.98
C ALA A 31 -16.21 -24.84 -19.74
N GLY A 32 -16.30 -24.20 -18.59
CA GLY A 32 -16.68 -24.81 -17.32
C GLY A 32 -18.00 -24.23 -16.77
N ALA A 33 -18.91 -25.14 -16.39
CA ALA A 33 -20.28 -24.91 -15.96
C ALA A 33 -20.40 -23.96 -14.74
N GLN A 34 -21.40 -23.09 -14.74
CA GLN A 34 -21.76 -22.21 -13.63
C GLN A 34 -22.46 -23.00 -12.51
N PRO A 35 -22.17 -22.73 -11.24
CA PRO A 35 -22.95 -23.28 -10.12
C PRO A 35 -24.26 -22.51 -9.94
N VAL A 36 -25.36 -23.27 -9.82
CA VAL A 36 -26.72 -22.79 -9.56
C VAL A 36 -26.80 -22.26 -8.12
N ALA A 37 -27.32 -21.03 -7.97
CA ALA A 37 -27.60 -20.41 -6.68
C ALA A 37 -28.81 -21.09 -5.99
N PRO A 38 -28.81 -21.29 -4.65
CA PRO A 38 -29.96 -21.79 -3.92
C PRO A 38 -31.06 -20.73 -3.81
N ALA A 39 -32.32 -21.20 -3.93
CA ALA A 39 -33.53 -20.39 -3.84
C ALA A 39 -33.74 -19.78 -2.45
N ALA A 40 -34.16 -18.52 -2.41
CA ALA A 40 -34.52 -17.81 -1.19
C ALA A 40 -35.86 -18.34 -0.60
N PRO A 41 -36.01 -18.39 0.73
CA PRO A 41 -37.28 -18.75 1.37
C PRO A 41 -38.24 -17.57 1.38
N ASN A 42 -39.53 -17.92 1.25
CA ASN A 42 -40.71 -17.09 1.10
C ASN A 42 -40.97 -16.05 2.21
N GLY A 43 -41.32 -14.87 1.78
CA GLY A 43 -42.44 -14.04 2.20
C GLY A 43 -42.61 -13.63 3.66
N VAL A 44 -42.29 -12.34 3.92
CA VAL A 44 -43.07 -11.55 4.89
C VAL A 44 -43.48 -10.26 4.17
N THR A 45 -44.78 -10.16 3.88
CA THR A 45 -45.42 -8.95 3.33
C THR A 45 -45.70 -8.02 4.50
N LEU A 46 -44.96 -6.92 4.61
CA LEU A 46 -45.29 -5.80 5.48
C LEU A 46 -46.02 -4.76 4.64
N THR A 47 -47.36 -4.79 4.71
CA THR A 47 -48.23 -3.72 4.20
C THR A 47 -48.31 -2.61 5.24
N HIS A 48 -47.57 -1.51 5.02
CA HIS A 48 -47.90 -0.20 5.57
C HIS A 48 -47.78 0.84 4.47
N PRO A 49 -48.84 1.62 4.22
CA PRO A 49 -48.75 2.73 3.28
C PRO A 49 -47.97 3.88 3.93
N LEU A 50 -46.75 4.08 3.52
CA LEU A 50 -45.99 5.30 3.82
C LEU A 50 -46.36 6.34 2.76
N THR A 51 -47.43 7.07 3.00
CA THR A 51 -47.66 8.39 2.41
C THR A 51 -47.00 9.42 3.31
N ASP A 52 -45.74 9.68 3.09
CA ASP A 52 -45.15 11.01 3.30
C ASP A 52 -43.84 11.09 2.52
N ASN A 53 -43.94 11.62 1.30
CA ASN A 53 -42.81 11.99 0.45
C ASN A 53 -42.25 13.38 0.85
N SER A 54 -42.00 13.62 2.11
CA SER A 54 -41.12 14.68 2.52
C SER A 54 -39.69 14.18 2.37
N ALA A 55 -39.22 14.10 1.12
CA ALA A 55 -37.83 13.90 0.80
C ALA A 55 -37.03 14.96 1.59
N LEU A 56 -36.34 14.53 2.64
CA LEU A 56 -35.27 15.30 3.24
C LEU A 56 -34.22 15.54 2.15
N ARG A 57 -34.41 16.59 1.37
CA ARG A 57 -33.36 17.18 0.56
C ARG A 57 -32.31 17.69 1.54
N LEU A 58 -31.28 16.90 1.78
CA LEU A 58 -30.07 17.42 2.40
C LEU A 58 -29.62 18.65 1.61
N PRO A 59 -29.27 19.76 2.28
CA PRO A 59 -28.78 20.95 1.61
C PRO A 59 -27.66 20.61 0.64
N ALA A 60 -27.64 21.24 -0.54
CA ALA A 60 -26.60 21.04 -1.56
C ALA A 60 -25.18 21.20 -1.00
N ALA A 61 -25.02 22.02 0.04
CA ALA A 61 -23.75 22.20 0.79
C ALA A 61 -23.31 20.93 1.54
N ALA A 62 -24.25 20.06 2.00
CA ALA A 62 -23.90 18.80 2.66
C ALA A 62 -23.44 17.74 1.65
N ASN A 63 -23.96 17.79 0.43
CA ASN A 63 -23.50 16.93 -0.67
C ASN A 63 -22.12 17.39 -1.17
N ALA A 64 -21.92 18.68 -1.38
CA ALA A 64 -20.61 19.24 -1.74
C ALA A 64 -19.53 18.94 -0.68
N ALA A 65 -19.88 18.93 0.63
CA ALA A 65 -18.96 18.56 1.70
C ALA A 65 -18.67 17.04 1.75
N ARG A 66 -19.60 16.18 1.28
CA ARG A 66 -19.36 14.76 1.09
C ARG A 66 -18.52 14.50 -0.16
N ASP A 67 -18.78 15.22 -1.23
CA ASP A 67 -18.03 15.12 -2.49
C ASP A 67 -16.60 15.67 -2.32
N ALA A 68 -16.40 16.70 -1.47
CA ALA A 68 -15.06 17.22 -1.12
C ALA A 68 -14.20 16.24 -0.30
N LYS A 69 -14.79 15.21 0.31
CA LYS A 69 -14.09 14.08 0.95
C LYS A 69 -14.07 12.81 0.08
N ALA A 70 -14.63 12.85 -1.12
CA ALA A 70 -14.71 11.69 -1.99
C ALA A 70 -13.35 11.30 -2.57
N ALA A 71 -12.45 12.26 -2.76
CA ALA A 71 -11.10 12.03 -3.23
C ALA A 71 -10.10 12.97 -2.55
N ARG A 72 -8.91 12.49 -2.29
CA ARG A 72 -7.79 13.28 -1.79
C ARG A 72 -6.46 12.71 -2.28
N SER A 73 -5.61 13.58 -2.79
CA SER A 73 -4.22 13.28 -3.11
C SER A 73 -3.31 14.26 -2.37
N LEU A 74 -2.23 13.76 -1.79
CA LEU A 74 -1.21 14.58 -1.14
C LEU A 74 -0.26 15.13 -2.20
N ASP A 75 0.34 16.30 -1.95
CA ASP A 75 1.39 16.88 -2.80
C ASP A 75 2.72 16.14 -2.58
N TYR A 76 2.71 14.86 -2.96
CA TYR A 76 3.77 13.90 -2.72
C TYR A 76 4.68 13.75 -3.94
N SER A 77 5.99 13.68 -3.70
CA SER A 77 6.99 13.44 -4.75
C SER A 77 7.77 12.16 -4.48
N GLN A 78 7.68 11.21 -5.40
CA GLN A 78 8.37 9.92 -5.33
C GLN A 78 9.78 10.03 -5.93
N GLN A 79 10.80 9.73 -5.14
CA GLN A 79 12.18 9.61 -5.62
C GLN A 79 12.37 8.32 -6.42
N VAL A 80 13.32 8.34 -7.36
CA VAL A 80 13.84 7.11 -7.99
C VAL A 80 14.81 6.46 -7.02
N GLN A 81 14.70 5.13 -6.83
CA GLN A 81 15.68 4.40 -6.03
C GLN A 81 17.08 4.49 -6.63
N GLN A 82 18.09 4.66 -5.78
CA GLN A 82 19.48 4.86 -6.19
C GLN A 82 20.25 3.55 -6.36
N ASN A 83 19.81 2.48 -5.71
CA ASN A 83 20.36 1.13 -5.81
C ASN A 83 19.23 0.12 -6.05
N ASP A 84 19.56 -1.04 -6.60
CA ASP A 84 18.59 -2.03 -7.07
C ASP A 84 17.67 -2.58 -5.96
N GLU A 85 18.18 -2.67 -4.72
CA GLU A 85 17.43 -3.17 -3.56
C GLU A 85 16.92 -2.07 -2.62
N TRP A 86 16.95 -0.78 -3.06
CA TRP A 86 16.63 0.37 -2.23
C TRP A 86 15.24 0.96 -2.46
N CYS A 87 14.27 0.19 -2.96
CA CYS A 87 12.89 0.65 -3.10
C CYS A 87 12.37 1.21 -1.76
N TRP A 88 12.53 0.47 -0.68
CA TRP A 88 12.13 0.85 0.67
C TRP A 88 12.84 2.12 1.19
N ALA A 89 14.11 2.31 0.83
CA ALA A 89 14.88 3.49 1.24
C ALA A 89 14.47 4.73 0.43
N ALA A 90 14.16 4.56 -0.86
CA ALA A 90 13.64 5.63 -1.71
C ALA A 90 12.26 6.08 -1.24
N ASP A 91 11.39 5.14 -0.88
CA ASP A 91 10.06 5.40 -0.34
C ASP A 91 10.13 6.14 1.01
N GLY A 92 10.97 5.63 1.92
CA GLY A 92 11.17 6.26 3.21
C GLY A 92 11.67 7.71 3.09
N ALA A 93 12.72 7.93 2.30
CA ALA A 93 13.26 9.26 2.05
C ALA A 93 12.23 10.18 1.35
N SER A 94 11.39 9.65 0.46
CA SER A 94 10.33 10.42 -0.21
C SER A 94 9.24 10.86 0.76
N ILE A 95 8.81 9.98 1.67
CA ILE A 95 7.82 10.31 2.71
C ILE A 95 8.39 11.35 3.68
N GLU A 96 9.64 11.20 4.11
CA GLU A 96 10.29 12.17 4.98
C GLU A 96 10.47 13.53 4.29
N GLN A 97 10.80 13.54 3.00
CA GLN A 97 10.84 14.77 2.20
C GLN A 97 9.45 15.43 2.11
N PHE A 98 8.39 14.67 1.94
CA PHE A 98 7.02 15.17 1.97
C PHE A 98 6.70 15.87 3.29
N HIS A 99 7.22 15.39 4.41
CA HIS A 99 7.10 16.03 5.72
C HIS A 99 8.11 17.14 5.99
N GLY A 100 8.92 17.52 4.99
CA GLY A 100 9.86 18.66 5.05
C GLY A 100 11.26 18.30 5.53
N ALA A 101 11.59 17.02 5.71
CA ALA A 101 12.95 16.58 6.00
C ALA A 101 13.83 16.54 4.73
N SER A 102 15.14 16.46 4.92
CA SER A 102 16.13 16.34 3.83
C SER A 102 16.92 15.02 3.92
N THR A 103 16.32 13.99 4.47
CA THR A 103 16.95 12.66 4.61
C THR A 103 17.22 12.06 3.24
N SER A 104 18.47 11.65 2.99
CA SER A 104 18.82 10.91 1.77
C SER A 104 18.43 9.43 1.91
N GLN A 105 18.33 8.73 0.76
CA GLN A 105 18.09 7.28 0.75
C GLN A 105 19.16 6.50 1.53
N ASP A 106 20.42 6.91 1.41
CA ASP A 106 21.51 6.29 2.15
C ASP A 106 21.39 6.51 3.67
N GLN A 107 20.98 7.71 4.11
CA GLN A 107 20.74 8.00 5.53
C GLN A 107 19.55 7.18 6.08
N PHE A 108 18.45 7.10 5.32
CA PHE A 108 17.31 6.28 5.68
C PHE A 108 17.68 4.80 5.75
N CYS A 109 18.43 4.32 4.74
CA CYS A 109 18.94 2.96 4.68
C CYS A 109 19.84 2.66 5.89
N ALA A 110 20.78 3.54 6.20
CA ALA A 110 21.70 3.39 7.32
C ALA A 110 20.95 3.29 8.66
N ALA A 111 19.94 4.14 8.86
CA ALA A 111 19.07 4.09 10.04
C ALA A 111 18.31 2.77 10.14
N GLY A 112 17.76 2.28 9.03
CA GLY A 112 17.02 1.03 8.97
C GLY A 112 17.88 -0.21 9.24
N LYS A 113 19.07 -0.24 8.65
CA LYS A 113 20.03 -1.35 8.77
C LYS A 113 20.92 -1.27 10.02
N GLY A 114 20.85 -0.19 10.79
CA GLY A 114 21.73 0.01 11.95
C GLY A 114 23.20 0.19 11.56
N THR A 115 23.46 0.83 10.41
CA THR A 115 24.79 1.15 9.90
C THR A 115 25.04 2.66 9.91
N THR A 116 26.11 3.12 9.28
CA THR A 116 26.39 4.55 9.10
C THR A 116 26.16 4.96 7.66
N ALA A 117 25.73 6.20 7.43
CA ALA A 117 25.60 6.76 6.10
C ALA A 117 26.92 6.65 5.32
N GLY A 118 26.84 6.31 4.04
CA GLY A 118 27.97 5.96 3.18
C GLY A 118 28.38 4.48 3.23
N ASN A 119 27.83 3.69 4.18
CA ASN A 119 28.12 2.26 4.31
C ASN A 119 26.86 1.38 4.29
N CYS A 120 25.74 1.92 3.85
CA CYS A 120 24.51 1.10 3.77
C CYS A 120 24.59 0.11 2.60
N PRO A 121 24.37 -1.20 2.85
CA PRO A 121 24.47 -2.19 1.80
C PRO A 121 23.30 -2.07 0.80
N ASN A 122 23.54 -2.43 -0.48
CA ASN A 122 22.49 -2.61 -1.46
C ASN A 122 21.74 -3.92 -1.19
N GLN A 123 20.79 -3.89 -0.26
CA GLN A 123 20.02 -5.05 0.21
C GLN A 123 18.56 -4.68 0.47
N ALA A 124 17.69 -5.66 0.25
CA ALA A 124 16.29 -5.59 0.65
C ALA A 124 16.13 -5.39 2.17
N ALA A 125 14.97 -4.88 2.57
CA ALA A 125 14.65 -4.66 3.98
C ALA A 125 13.48 -5.53 4.45
N GLN A 126 13.54 -5.92 5.72
CA GLN A 126 12.39 -6.40 6.48
C GLN A 126 11.53 -5.21 6.89
N ILE A 127 10.23 -5.44 7.10
CA ILE A 127 9.31 -4.38 7.53
C ILE A 127 9.76 -3.68 8.83
N GLY A 128 10.37 -4.44 9.76
CA GLY A 128 10.95 -3.90 10.98
C GLY A 128 12.13 -2.96 10.74
N GLU A 129 12.96 -3.22 9.73
CA GLU A 129 14.07 -2.35 9.34
C GLU A 129 13.55 -1.05 8.72
N ILE A 130 12.45 -1.10 7.95
CA ILE A 130 11.79 0.09 7.40
C ILE A 130 11.25 0.97 8.54
N VAL A 131 10.58 0.38 9.52
CA VAL A 131 10.11 1.10 10.72
C VAL A 131 11.29 1.70 11.51
N ASN A 132 12.39 0.97 11.62
CA ASN A 132 13.61 1.48 12.26
C ASN A 132 14.23 2.63 11.45
N GLY A 133 14.17 2.59 10.12
CA GLY A 133 14.57 3.69 9.25
C GLY A 133 13.89 4.99 9.65
N PHE A 134 12.58 5.01 9.69
CA PHE A 134 11.80 6.17 10.12
C PHE A 134 12.14 6.63 11.55
N ARG A 135 12.18 5.70 12.49
CA ARG A 135 12.48 6.04 13.90
C ARG A 135 13.90 6.56 14.09
N GLY A 136 14.87 5.99 13.37
CA GLY A 136 16.27 6.38 13.42
C GLY A 136 16.54 7.75 12.80
N THR A 137 15.65 8.22 11.90
CA THR A 137 15.69 9.57 11.32
C THR A 137 14.79 10.58 12.05
N GLY A 138 14.14 10.17 13.16
CA GLY A 138 13.34 11.05 14.01
C GLY A 138 11.85 11.09 13.69
N PHE A 139 11.35 10.13 12.92
CA PHE A 139 9.93 9.99 12.60
C PHE A 139 9.25 8.92 13.47
N SER A 140 7.95 9.08 13.68
CA SER A 140 7.10 8.00 14.18
C SER A 140 6.67 7.13 13.00
N ALA A 141 6.63 5.82 13.21
CA ALA A 141 6.11 4.86 12.24
C ALA A 141 5.74 3.55 12.93
N SER A 142 4.77 2.83 12.39
CA SER A 142 4.32 1.54 12.90
C SER A 142 3.99 0.58 11.76
N SER A 143 4.38 -0.69 11.90
CA SER A 143 3.91 -1.75 11.00
C SER A 143 2.46 -2.12 11.35
N ALA A 144 1.61 -2.23 10.35
CA ALA A 144 0.25 -2.73 10.47
C ALA A 144 0.17 -4.26 10.34
N GLY A 145 1.27 -4.95 10.01
CA GLY A 145 1.39 -6.40 9.93
C GLY A 145 0.72 -7.04 8.71
N GLY A 146 0.33 -6.27 7.70
CA GLY A 146 -0.32 -6.77 6.48
C GLY A 146 -0.93 -5.65 5.64
N ALA A 147 -1.71 -6.03 4.63
CA ALA A 147 -2.57 -5.09 3.93
C ALA A 147 -3.61 -4.48 4.89
N VAL A 148 -3.89 -3.20 4.75
CA VAL A 148 -4.88 -2.51 5.58
C VAL A 148 -6.16 -2.22 4.79
N SER A 149 -7.27 -1.95 5.47
CA SER A 149 -8.54 -1.62 4.81
C SER A 149 -8.47 -0.30 4.04
N PHE A 150 -9.34 -0.14 3.02
CA PHE A 150 -9.47 1.12 2.29
C PHE A 150 -9.78 2.29 3.23
N SER A 151 -10.62 2.06 4.27
CA SER A 151 -10.91 3.09 5.27
C SER A 151 -9.69 3.48 6.11
N THR A 152 -8.75 2.55 6.37
CA THR A 152 -7.48 2.88 7.01
C THR A 152 -6.62 3.76 6.10
N ILE A 153 -6.55 3.46 4.80
CA ILE A 153 -5.84 4.32 3.84
C ILE A 153 -6.45 5.72 3.81
N THR A 154 -7.78 5.83 3.69
CA THR A 154 -8.43 7.16 3.67
C THR A 154 -8.13 7.96 4.94
N GLN A 155 -8.14 7.32 6.12
CA GLN A 155 -7.78 7.97 7.38
C GLN A 155 -6.32 8.44 7.40
N GLN A 156 -5.37 7.65 6.90
CA GLN A 156 -3.96 8.06 6.80
C GLN A 156 -3.82 9.28 5.89
N ILE A 157 -4.37 9.23 4.70
CA ILE A 157 -4.29 10.32 3.71
C ILE A 157 -5.02 11.57 4.22
N ASP A 158 -6.17 11.43 4.90
CA ASP A 158 -6.90 12.54 5.53
C ASP A 158 -6.13 13.18 6.68
N ALA A 159 -5.28 12.41 7.34
CA ALA A 159 -4.36 12.93 8.35
C ALA A 159 -3.09 13.58 7.75
N GLY A 160 -2.89 13.50 6.43
CA GLY A 160 -1.70 13.99 5.75
C GLY A 160 -0.52 13.01 5.80
N ASN A 161 -0.77 11.73 6.05
CA ASN A 161 0.26 10.71 6.21
C ASN A 161 0.25 9.74 5.03
N PRO A 162 1.22 9.79 4.09
CA PRO A 162 1.42 8.73 3.11
C PRO A 162 1.67 7.39 3.81
N ALA A 163 1.24 6.28 3.19
CA ALA A 163 1.46 4.93 3.70
C ALA A 163 2.48 4.18 2.83
N LEU A 164 3.54 3.64 3.43
CA LEU A 164 4.47 2.77 2.72
C LEU A 164 3.93 1.35 2.72
N THR A 165 3.95 0.70 1.55
CA THR A 165 3.44 -0.65 1.33
C THR A 165 4.51 -1.59 0.83
N GLY A 166 4.39 -2.87 1.18
CA GLY A 166 5.18 -3.96 0.62
C GLY A 166 4.29 -4.88 -0.20
N ILE A 167 4.62 -5.05 -1.47
CA ILE A 167 3.99 -6.02 -2.37
C ILE A 167 4.92 -7.20 -2.62
N TYR A 168 4.35 -8.36 -2.83
CA TYR A 168 5.08 -9.61 -3.08
C TYR A 168 4.70 -10.18 -4.42
N TRP A 169 5.68 -10.28 -5.32
CA TRP A 169 5.48 -10.79 -6.67
C TRP A 169 5.11 -12.27 -6.68
N THR A 170 4.21 -12.68 -7.54
CA THR A 170 3.87 -14.09 -7.76
C THR A 170 5.06 -14.89 -8.29
N SER A 171 6.01 -14.23 -8.96
CA SER A 171 7.28 -14.80 -9.41
C SER A 171 8.35 -14.90 -8.31
N GLY A 172 8.06 -14.41 -7.11
CA GLY A 172 9.01 -14.34 -5.99
C GLY A 172 9.66 -12.96 -5.85
N GLY A 173 10.10 -12.66 -4.63
CA GLY A 173 10.60 -11.35 -4.27
C GLY A 173 9.48 -10.38 -3.88
N GLY A 174 9.84 -9.13 -3.62
CA GLY A 174 8.91 -8.08 -3.23
C GLY A 174 9.36 -6.71 -3.71
N HIS A 175 8.50 -5.70 -3.50
CA HIS A 175 8.76 -4.32 -3.86
C HIS A 175 8.07 -3.40 -2.85
N ALA A 176 8.64 -2.25 -2.62
CA ALA A 176 8.05 -1.21 -1.78
C ALA A 176 7.49 -0.08 -2.66
N GLU A 177 6.34 0.44 -2.27
CA GLU A 177 5.62 1.52 -2.94
C GLU A 177 4.94 2.42 -1.89
N VAL A 178 4.48 3.60 -2.31
CA VAL A 178 3.81 4.54 -1.42
C VAL A 178 2.40 4.86 -1.90
N ILE A 179 1.40 4.65 -1.05
CA ILE A 179 0.06 5.17 -1.27
C ILE A 179 0.01 6.60 -0.73
N TYR A 180 -0.30 7.58 -1.61
CA TYR A 180 -0.33 8.99 -1.27
C TYR A 180 -1.65 9.69 -1.58
N GLY A 181 -2.64 8.96 -2.12
CA GLY A 181 -3.96 9.48 -2.43
C GLY A 181 -5.01 8.39 -2.52
N TYR A 182 -6.28 8.81 -2.56
CA TYR A 182 -7.42 7.93 -2.77
C TYR A 182 -8.58 8.64 -3.48
N ASP A 183 -9.45 7.86 -4.12
CA ASP A 183 -10.78 8.25 -4.56
C ASP A 183 -11.81 7.24 -4.02
N ALA A 184 -12.69 7.71 -3.12
CA ALA A 184 -13.71 6.89 -2.48
C ALA A 184 -14.87 6.55 -3.44
N GLY A 185 -15.07 7.33 -4.50
CA GLY A 185 -16.14 7.12 -5.47
C GLY A 185 -15.99 5.83 -6.27
N ASN A 186 -14.74 5.48 -6.60
CA ASN A 186 -14.38 4.27 -7.34
C ASN A 186 -13.47 3.31 -6.55
N GLN A 187 -13.17 3.63 -5.28
CA GLN A 187 -12.25 2.88 -4.41
C GLN A 187 -10.88 2.67 -5.06
N SER A 188 -10.29 3.73 -5.60
CA SER A 188 -8.92 3.70 -6.12
C SER A 188 -7.94 4.44 -5.21
N MET A 189 -6.65 4.17 -5.42
CA MET A 189 -5.54 4.76 -4.69
C MET A 189 -4.50 5.30 -5.67
N ASP A 190 -3.89 6.43 -5.31
CA ASP A 190 -2.73 6.96 -6.00
C ASP A 190 -1.47 6.36 -5.38
N VAL A 191 -0.64 5.76 -6.22
CA VAL A 191 0.54 5.00 -5.83
C VAL A 191 1.79 5.58 -6.48
N GLY A 192 2.82 5.83 -5.68
CA GLY A 192 4.16 6.20 -6.11
C GLY A 192 5.08 4.98 -6.11
N ASP A 193 5.84 4.80 -7.19
CA ASP A 193 6.74 3.66 -7.39
C ASP A 193 8.18 4.16 -7.58
N PRO A 194 9.15 3.71 -6.76
CA PRO A 194 10.54 4.15 -6.85
C PRO A 194 11.33 3.49 -7.99
N TRP A 195 10.82 2.44 -8.66
CA TRP A 195 11.58 1.71 -9.66
C TRP A 195 11.90 2.56 -10.90
N PRO A 196 13.15 2.58 -11.40
CA PRO A 196 13.59 3.51 -12.44
C PRO A 196 12.82 3.41 -13.76
N THR A 197 12.38 2.22 -14.14
CA THR A 197 11.76 1.94 -15.45
C THR A 197 10.23 1.81 -15.38
N TYR A 198 9.65 1.83 -14.18
CA TYR A 198 8.19 1.77 -14.00
C TYR A 198 7.56 3.16 -14.06
N GLN A 199 6.24 3.18 -14.22
CA GLN A 199 5.47 4.41 -14.15
C GLN A 199 5.55 4.96 -12.72
N ARG A 200 6.14 6.15 -12.56
CA ARG A 200 6.40 6.80 -11.26
C ARG A 200 5.15 7.02 -10.43
N TYR A 201 4.03 7.31 -11.09
CA TYR A 201 2.75 7.57 -10.45
C TYR A 201 1.66 6.85 -11.22
N ARG A 202 0.81 6.12 -10.52
CA ARG A 202 -0.35 5.45 -11.10
C ARG A 202 -1.53 5.48 -10.16
N THR A 203 -2.73 5.39 -10.71
CA THR A 203 -3.96 5.15 -9.95
C THR A 203 -4.36 3.70 -10.17
N GLN A 204 -4.66 2.98 -9.09
CA GLN A 204 -5.03 1.58 -9.12
C GLN A 204 -6.22 1.32 -8.19
N SER A 205 -7.15 0.42 -8.56
CA SER A 205 -8.24 0.06 -7.69
C SER A 205 -7.70 -0.63 -6.41
N TYR A 206 -8.36 -0.39 -5.28
CA TYR A 206 -7.98 -1.01 -4.01
C TYR A 206 -7.98 -2.55 -4.10
N ASN A 207 -8.98 -3.14 -4.76
CA ASN A 207 -9.08 -4.59 -4.89
C ASN A 207 -7.95 -5.19 -5.75
N ASP A 208 -7.58 -4.53 -6.86
CA ASP A 208 -6.47 -4.98 -7.70
C ASP A 208 -5.13 -4.78 -7.00
N TYR A 209 -5.02 -3.79 -6.12
CA TYR A 209 -3.80 -3.58 -5.32
C TYR A 209 -3.68 -4.59 -4.20
N LEU A 210 -4.79 -5.02 -3.58
CA LEU A 210 -4.78 -6.09 -2.60
C LEU A 210 -4.19 -7.38 -3.17
N ARG A 211 -4.61 -7.73 -4.38
CA ARG A 211 -4.14 -8.92 -5.07
C ARG A 211 -4.53 -8.90 -6.54
N ASN A 212 -3.59 -9.24 -7.39
CA ASN A 212 -3.81 -9.46 -8.82
C ASN A 212 -2.96 -10.65 -9.33
N SER A 213 -2.82 -10.82 -10.66
CA SER A 213 -2.01 -11.88 -11.26
C SER A 213 -0.51 -11.71 -11.03
N GLU A 214 -0.05 -10.50 -10.72
CA GLU A 214 1.37 -10.14 -10.62
C GLU A 214 1.86 -10.14 -9.18
N PHE A 215 1.04 -9.63 -8.24
CA PHE A 215 1.45 -9.48 -6.84
C PHE A 215 0.32 -9.60 -5.84
N THR A 216 0.70 -9.69 -4.57
CA THR A 216 -0.17 -9.55 -3.39
C THR A 216 0.41 -8.48 -2.46
N TRP A 217 -0.42 -7.55 -1.99
CA TRP A 217 -0.04 -6.59 -0.94
C TRP A 217 0.06 -7.31 0.40
N GLY A 218 1.23 -7.31 1.00
CA GLY A 218 1.52 -8.12 2.20
C GLY A 218 1.94 -7.35 3.43
N ASP A 219 2.46 -6.11 3.30
CA ASP A 219 2.91 -5.30 4.43
C ASP A 219 2.51 -3.84 4.28
N THR A 220 2.33 -3.15 5.43
CA THR A 220 2.04 -1.71 5.45
C THR A 220 2.72 -1.04 6.64
N VAL A 221 3.34 0.12 6.39
CA VAL A 221 3.80 1.06 7.44
C VAL A 221 2.87 2.27 7.44
N VAL A 222 2.30 2.56 8.59
CA VAL A 222 1.32 3.64 8.82
C VAL A 222 1.76 4.55 9.97
N GLY A 223 1.03 5.67 10.14
CA GLY A 223 1.31 6.64 11.20
C GLY A 223 2.69 7.27 11.05
N ILE A 224 3.13 7.46 9.80
CA ILE A 224 4.41 8.09 9.50
C ILE A 224 4.23 9.58 9.66
N THR A 225 4.81 10.13 10.73
CA THR A 225 4.71 11.55 11.05
C THR A 225 6.07 12.08 11.46
N GLY A 226 6.44 13.25 10.93
CA GLY A 226 7.72 13.88 11.27
C GLY A 226 7.78 14.33 12.72
N GLY A 227 8.93 14.11 13.37
CA GLY A 227 9.32 14.83 14.56
C GLY A 227 9.55 16.32 14.20
N ARG A 228 8.92 17.22 14.91
CA ARG A 228 9.20 18.66 14.83
C ARG A 228 10.49 18.97 15.55
#